data_91203f7c25a8d3720f94570215581b0f
#
_entry.id   91203f7c25a8d3720f94570215581b0f
#
_cell.length_a   1.000
_cell.length_b   1.000
_cell.length_c   1.000
_cell.angle_alpha   90.00
_cell.angle_beta   90.00
_cell.angle_gamma   90.00
#
_symmetry.space_group_name_H-M   'P 1'
#
loop_
_entity.id
_entity.type
_entity.pdbx_description
1 polymer ?
#
loop_
_entity_poly.entity_id
_entity_poly.type
_entity_poly.pdbx_seq_one_letter_code
_entity_poly.pdbx_strand_id
1 'polypeptide(L)'
;MDNIKKPNYEIRHLTTDDLEMYNALLRYAFQVTEQELTETGWRDDEIKQSKFPVLERADVLGCFDGDNLISQIAVYPLDMNIYGATRSIGFVTSVCTYPEYTGHGIMKRLMRRSLEDMREKKQSFAMLFPYSIPLYRRFGYEIISNKISYTVKDRQIPSKAQAPGYVRRVSWENRDFMELHAKFASITHGCLYRNTLAWEEYWRWDEDDTAVAVYYNVTGEPSGYMVYLIKDDIMHIKEMIYLNHEAHDGLWEFIRAHDSMIDEVHGNSYFNEPIAFEMDDGDIREIIRPYIMGRIVDVEQFFSAYACDPSESSVCFAFDIEDSFLEWNDKIVKVRFADGKCRVCDDAPDYTVHLSIATLTTLLLGYKTATKLHRMGRIVADAEAVARLDNVLLHESPYISDYI
;
A
#
# COMPACT_ATOMS: atom_id res chain seq x y z
N MET A 1 -11.09 -16.67 -44.88
CA MET A 1 -10.73 -16.05 -43.59
C MET A 1 -10.45 -17.18 -42.64
N ASP A 2 -9.20 -17.52 -42.53
CA ASP A 2 -8.75 -18.64 -41.72
C ASP A 2 -9.10 -18.39 -40.25
N ASN A 3 -9.80 -19.38 -39.66
CA ASN A 3 -10.02 -19.47 -38.23
C ASN A 3 -8.65 -19.65 -37.55
N ILE A 4 -7.97 -18.57 -37.28
CA ILE A 4 -6.77 -18.57 -36.40
C ILE A 4 -7.31 -19.01 -35.03
N LYS A 5 -7.14 -20.28 -34.69
CA LYS A 5 -7.39 -20.78 -33.33
C LYS A 5 -6.70 -19.86 -32.38
N LYS A 6 -7.45 -19.21 -31.47
CA LYS A 6 -6.83 -18.45 -30.39
C LYS A 6 -5.85 -19.39 -29.67
N PRO A 7 -4.58 -18.99 -29.51
CA PRO A 7 -3.63 -19.83 -28.81
C PRO A 7 -4.17 -20.16 -27.42
N ASN A 8 -4.11 -21.43 -27.06
CA ASN A 8 -4.57 -21.90 -25.75
C ASN A 8 -3.42 -21.78 -24.76
N TYR A 9 -3.24 -20.58 -24.19
CA TYR A 9 -2.23 -20.33 -23.16
C TYR A 9 -2.65 -20.99 -21.84
N GLU A 10 -1.71 -21.69 -21.21
CA GLU A 10 -1.89 -22.31 -19.90
C GLU A 10 -1.55 -21.32 -18.77
N ILE A 11 -2.34 -21.32 -17.70
CA ILE A 11 -2.05 -20.58 -16.48
C ILE A 11 -1.82 -21.58 -15.35
N ARG A 12 -0.66 -21.47 -14.68
CA ARG A 12 -0.32 -22.27 -13.50
C ARG A 12 0.44 -21.45 -12.47
N HIS A 13 0.49 -21.95 -11.25
CA HIS A 13 1.40 -21.41 -10.24
C HIS A 13 2.84 -21.69 -10.64
N LEU A 14 3.71 -20.69 -10.40
CA LEU A 14 5.15 -20.84 -10.51
C LEU A 14 5.70 -21.42 -9.21
N THR A 15 6.78 -22.15 -9.34
CA THR A 15 7.56 -22.73 -8.24
C THR A 15 8.99 -22.23 -8.30
N THR A 16 9.81 -22.61 -7.32
CA THR A 16 11.24 -22.28 -7.31
C THR A 16 12.01 -22.82 -8.52
N ASP A 17 11.48 -23.86 -9.20
CA ASP A 17 12.06 -24.39 -10.44
C ASP A 17 11.88 -23.39 -11.62
N ASP A 18 10.94 -22.47 -11.54
CA ASP A 18 10.67 -21.45 -12.57
C ASP A 18 11.50 -20.17 -12.38
N LEU A 19 12.44 -20.14 -11.41
CA LEU A 19 13.18 -18.93 -11.00
C LEU A 19 13.87 -18.22 -12.18
N GLU A 20 14.48 -18.97 -13.09
CA GLU A 20 15.17 -18.43 -14.25
C GLU A 20 14.20 -17.65 -15.16
N MET A 21 13.08 -18.26 -15.53
CA MET A 21 12.08 -17.63 -16.40
C MET A 21 11.39 -16.46 -15.71
N TYR A 22 11.07 -16.60 -14.42
CA TYR A 22 10.47 -15.55 -13.61
C TYR A 22 11.37 -14.31 -13.55
N ASN A 23 12.64 -14.47 -13.23
CA ASN A 23 13.61 -13.38 -13.16
C ASN A 23 13.87 -12.74 -14.54
N ALA A 24 13.99 -13.55 -15.61
CA ALA A 24 14.22 -13.06 -16.97
C ALA A 24 13.08 -12.13 -17.43
N LEU A 25 11.82 -12.51 -17.20
CA LEU A 25 10.66 -11.68 -17.54
C LEU A 25 10.60 -10.41 -16.70
N LEU A 26 10.91 -10.47 -15.40
CA LEU A 26 11.00 -9.28 -14.53
C LEU A 26 12.06 -8.30 -15.04
N ARG A 27 13.29 -8.76 -15.26
CA ARG A 27 14.38 -7.91 -15.72
C ARG A 27 14.04 -7.23 -17.06
N TYR A 28 13.45 -7.98 -17.99
CA TYR A 28 13.02 -7.42 -19.26
C TYR A 28 11.95 -6.33 -19.10
N ALA A 29 10.89 -6.64 -18.34
CA ALA A 29 9.73 -5.75 -18.21
C ALA A 29 10.04 -4.48 -17.41
N PHE A 30 10.88 -4.57 -16.38
CA PHE A 30 11.27 -3.45 -15.53
C PHE A 30 12.60 -2.81 -15.96
N GLN A 31 13.15 -3.25 -17.12
CA GLN A 31 14.35 -2.70 -17.75
C GLN A 31 15.60 -2.75 -16.86
N VAL A 32 15.69 -3.75 -15.96
CA VAL A 32 16.85 -3.93 -15.08
C VAL A 32 18.03 -4.44 -15.89
N THR A 33 18.94 -3.53 -16.22
CA THR A 33 20.13 -3.80 -17.03
C THR A 33 21.31 -4.29 -16.20
N GLU A 34 22.32 -4.87 -16.83
CA GLU A 34 23.57 -5.22 -16.16
C GLU A 34 24.30 -3.99 -15.60
N GLN A 35 24.17 -2.84 -16.27
CA GLN A 35 24.72 -1.59 -15.79
C GLN A 35 24.06 -1.14 -14.48
N GLU A 36 22.72 -1.14 -14.42
CA GLU A 36 21.99 -0.81 -13.18
C GLU A 36 22.33 -1.76 -12.04
N LEU A 37 22.43 -3.05 -12.30
CA LEU A 37 22.85 -4.01 -11.27
C LEU A 37 24.25 -3.69 -10.72
N THR A 38 25.20 -3.35 -11.63
CA THR A 38 26.56 -2.98 -11.22
C THR A 38 26.57 -1.69 -10.41
N GLU A 39 25.79 -0.67 -10.80
CA GLU A 39 25.68 0.61 -10.12
C GLU A 39 25.05 0.47 -8.71
N THR A 40 24.14 -0.48 -8.54
CA THR A 40 23.48 -0.79 -7.25
C THR A 40 24.18 -1.88 -6.44
N GLY A 41 25.35 -2.34 -6.88
CA GLY A 41 26.15 -3.35 -6.17
C GLY A 41 25.67 -4.80 -6.31
N TRP A 42 24.64 -5.07 -7.13
CA TRP A 42 24.13 -6.41 -7.36
C TRP A 42 24.91 -7.17 -8.43
N ARG A 43 25.16 -8.45 -8.18
CA ARG A 43 25.55 -9.39 -9.23
C ARG A 43 24.31 -10.09 -9.80
N ASP A 44 24.37 -10.50 -11.06
CA ASP A 44 23.24 -11.15 -11.75
C ASP A 44 22.68 -12.37 -11.00
N ASP A 45 23.57 -13.23 -10.50
CA ASP A 45 23.15 -14.40 -9.72
C ASP A 45 22.55 -14.02 -8.36
N GLU A 46 23.03 -12.98 -7.71
CA GLU A 46 22.53 -12.52 -6.40
C GLU A 46 21.11 -11.95 -6.55
N ILE A 47 20.89 -11.06 -7.53
CA ILE A 47 19.54 -10.49 -7.75
C ILE A 47 18.55 -11.58 -8.16
N LYS A 48 18.96 -12.57 -8.95
CA LYS A 48 18.15 -13.73 -9.29
C LYS A 48 17.81 -14.53 -8.04
N GLN A 49 18.79 -14.89 -7.23
CA GLN A 49 18.58 -15.64 -5.98
C GLN A 49 17.71 -14.87 -4.98
N SER A 50 17.77 -13.54 -4.97
CA SER A 50 16.91 -12.72 -4.13
C SER A 50 15.41 -12.87 -4.45
N LYS A 51 15.04 -13.45 -5.60
CA LYS A 51 13.66 -13.76 -6.00
C LYS A 51 13.19 -15.16 -5.57
N PHE A 52 14.10 -16.01 -5.09
CA PHE A 52 13.75 -17.34 -4.61
C PHE A 52 12.71 -17.31 -3.47
N PRO A 53 12.84 -16.47 -2.43
CA PRO A 53 11.83 -16.35 -1.37
C PRO A 53 10.46 -15.91 -1.89
N VAL A 54 10.40 -15.15 -2.99
CA VAL A 54 9.14 -14.75 -3.62
C VAL A 54 8.40 -15.97 -4.15
N LEU A 55 9.09 -16.84 -4.92
CA LEU A 55 8.50 -18.06 -5.47
C LEU A 55 8.16 -19.09 -4.38
N GLU A 56 8.83 -19.05 -3.25
CA GLU A 56 8.58 -19.94 -2.10
C GLU A 56 7.37 -19.49 -1.25
N ARG A 57 7.18 -18.18 -1.09
CA ARG A 57 6.27 -17.63 -0.06
C ARG A 57 5.14 -16.77 -0.59
N ALA A 58 5.23 -16.28 -1.84
CA ALA A 58 4.15 -15.54 -2.47
C ALA A 58 3.34 -16.42 -3.42
N ASP A 59 2.14 -15.97 -3.78
CA ASP A 59 1.33 -16.60 -4.80
C ASP A 59 1.72 -16.06 -6.17
N VAL A 60 2.49 -16.83 -6.92
CA VAL A 60 2.96 -16.39 -8.23
C VAL A 60 2.28 -17.22 -9.33
N LEU A 61 1.56 -16.53 -10.22
CA LEU A 61 0.93 -17.14 -11.40
C LEU A 61 1.72 -16.79 -12.66
N GLY A 62 1.95 -17.80 -13.48
CA GLY A 62 2.53 -17.66 -14.82
C GLY A 62 1.55 -18.10 -15.91
N CYS A 63 1.61 -17.42 -17.05
CA CYS A 63 0.94 -17.81 -18.28
C CYS A 63 1.98 -18.33 -19.28
N PHE A 64 1.74 -19.47 -19.88
CA PHE A 64 2.68 -20.19 -20.73
C PHE A 64 2.18 -20.34 -22.16
N ASP A 65 3.11 -20.23 -23.12
CA ASP A 65 2.96 -20.68 -24.50
C ASP A 65 3.93 -21.86 -24.71
N GLY A 66 3.38 -23.09 -24.66
CA GLY A 66 4.19 -24.29 -24.50
C GLY A 66 5.00 -24.25 -23.21
N ASP A 67 6.31 -24.36 -23.28
CA ASP A 67 7.21 -24.33 -22.14
C ASP A 67 7.70 -22.91 -21.77
N ASN A 68 7.33 -21.88 -22.56
CA ASN A 68 7.80 -20.52 -22.38
C ASN A 68 6.86 -19.71 -21.48
N LEU A 69 7.38 -19.16 -20.40
CA LEU A 69 6.67 -18.16 -19.59
C LEU A 69 6.53 -16.85 -20.36
N ILE A 70 5.30 -16.42 -20.61
CA ILE A 70 5.00 -15.24 -21.44
C ILE A 70 4.41 -14.07 -20.66
N SER A 71 3.85 -14.34 -19.48
CA SER A 71 3.27 -13.33 -18.60
C SER A 71 3.22 -13.85 -17.17
N GLN A 72 3.30 -12.95 -16.18
CA GLN A 72 3.27 -13.32 -14.77
C GLN A 72 2.63 -12.24 -13.90
N ILE A 73 2.24 -12.63 -12.69
CA ILE A 73 1.73 -11.80 -11.61
C ILE A 73 2.10 -12.46 -10.27
N ALA A 74 2.50 -11.68 -9.30
CA ALA A 74 2.73 -12.14 -7.94
C ALA A 74 1.78 -11.45 -6.95
N VAL A 75 1.33 -12.19 -5.95
CA VAL A 75 0.53 -11.69 -4.83
C VAL A 75 1.26 -12.04 -3.54
N TYR A 76 1.74 -11.02 -2.83
CA TYR A 76 2.39 -11.18 -1.54
C TYR A 76 1.30 -11.26 -0.46
N PRO A 77 1.23 -12.35 0.30
CA PRO A 77 0.32 -12.45 1.44
C PRO A 77 0.84 -11.61 2.58
N LEU A 78 0.10 -10.56 2.93
CA LEU A 78 0.44 -9.62 3.99
C LEU A 78 -0.75 -9.40 4.91
N ASP A 79 -0.48 -8.82 6.07
CA ASP A 79 -1.49 -8.34 6.99
C ASP A 79 -1.45 -6.80 7.03
N MET A 80 -2.62 -6.19 7.15
CA MET A 80 -2.82 -4.74 7.19
C MET A 80 -3.76 -4.36 8.33
N ASN A 81 -3.48 -3.28 9.00
CA ASN A 81 -4.42 -2.70 9.94
C ASN A 81 -5.51 -1.93 9.19
N ILE A 82 -6.76 -2.35 9.30
CA ILE A 82 -7.90 -1.60 8.78
C ILE A 82 -8.79 -1.21 9.96
N TYR A 83 -8.68 0.05 10.41
CA TYR A 83 -9.41 0.60 11.55
C TYR A 83 -9.32 -0.25 12.82
N GLY A 84 -8.10 -0.62 13.20
CA GLY A 84 -7.81 -1.41 14.42
C GLY A 84 -8.00 -2.92 14.26
N ALA A 85 -8.47 -3.41 13.11
CA ALA A 85 -8.58 -4.83 12.82
C ALA A 85 -7.44 -5.28 11.89
N THR A 86 -6.70 -6.31 12.29
CA THR A 86 -5.70 -6.96 11.40
C THR A 86 -6.43 -7.76 10.33
N ARG A 87 -6.12 -7.48 9.06
CA ARG A 87 -6.72 -8.11 7.89
C ARG A 87 -5.67 -8.73 7.00
N SER A 88 -5.88 -9.98 6.62
CA SER A 88 -5.10 -10.61 5.56
C SER A 88 -5.48 -10.01 4.22
N ILE A 89 -4.48 -9.55 3.49
CA ILE A 89 -4.60 -8.90 2.19
C ILE A 89 -3.61 -9.49 1.20
N GLY A 90 -3.80 -9.21 -0.09
CA GLY A 90 -2.81 -9.50 -1.12
C GLY A 90 -2.19 -8.21 -1.68
N PHE A 91 -0.86 -8.12 -1.62
CA PHE A 91 -0.16 -7.06 -2.35
C PHE A 91 0.24 -7.59 -3.73
N VAL A 92 -0.36 -7.02 -4.77
CA VAL A 92 -0.15 -7.44 -6.16
C VAL A 92 1.07 -6.73 -6.74
N THR A 93 2.01 -7.50 -7.24
CA THR A 93 3.26 -7.00 -7.84
C THR A 93 3.71 -7.88 -9.00
N SER A 94 4.86 -7.60 -9.60
CA SER A 94 5.47 -8.39 -10.70
C SER A 94 4.55 -8.60 -11.90
N VAL A 95 3.65 -7.64 -12.14
CA VAL A 95 2.65 -7.71 -13.22
C VAL A 95 3.32 -7.37 -14.54
N CYS A 96 3.63 -8.37 -15.35
CA CYS A 96 4.30 -8.16 -16.63
C CYS A 96 3.92 -9.20 -17.68
N THR A 97 4.11 -8.82 -18.95
CA THR A 97 3.84 -9.63 -20.15
C THR A 97 4.85 -9.24 -21.22
N TYR A 98 5.44 -10.20 -21.93
CA TYR A 98 6.28 -9.90 -23.07
C TYR A 98 5.48 -9.14 -24.14
N PRO A 99 6.05 -8.12 -24.80
CA PRO A 99 5.34 -7.22 -25.73
C PRO A 99 4.63 -7.94 -26.86
N GLU A 100 5.21 -9.00 -27.42
CA GLU A 100 4.66 -9.80 -28.52
C GLU A 100 3.37 -10.54 -28.16
N TYR A 101 3.07 -10.69 -26.86
CA TYR A 101 1.83 -11.31 -26.34
C TYR A 101 0.82 -10.27 -25.84
N THR A 102 1.13 -8.97 -25.99
CA THR A 102 0.23 -7.90 -25.57
C THR A 102 -1.07 -7.91 -26.41
N GLY A 103 -2.20 -7.57 -25.80
CA GLY A 103 -3.51 -7.52 -26.49
C GLY A 103 -4.25 -8.86 -26.56
N HIS A 104 -3.66 -9.96 -26.10
CA HIS A 104 -4.29 -11.29 -26.10
C HIS A 104 -5.19 -11.53 -24.86
N GLY A 105 -5.34 -10.54 -23.99
CA GLY A 105 -6.17 -10.63 -22.77
C GLY A 105 -5.57 -11.48 -21.64
N ILE A 106 -4.27 -11.82 -21.74
CA ILE A 106 -3.56 -12.67 -20.78
C ILE A 106 -3.58 -12.04 -19.39
N MET A 107 -3.20 -10.76 -19.28
CA MET A 107 -3.17 -10.05 -18.00
C MET A 107 -4.55 -9.98 -17.34
N LYS A 108 -5.63 -9.85 -18.12
CA LYS A 108 -7.00 -9.89 -17.59
C LYS A 108 -7.30 -11.26 -16.96
N ARG A 109 -6.83 -12.35 -17.57
CA ARG A 109 -7.01 -13.72 -17.04
C ARG A 109 -6.19 -13.97 -15.78
N LEU A 110 -4.91 -13.53 -15.77
CA LEU A 110 -4.03 -13.63 -14.60
C LEU A 110 -4.57 -12.83 -13.42
N MET A 111 -4.99 -11.58 -13.64
CA MET A 111 -5.57 -10.73 -12.60
C MET A 111 -6.85 -11.32 -12.03
N ARG A 112 -7.75 -11.87 -12.90
CA ARG A 112 -8.96 -12.55 -12.42
C ARG A 112 -8.62 -13.76 -11.56
N ARG A 113 -7.71 -14.61 -12.03
CA ARG A 113 -7.30 -15.80 -11.30
C ARG A 113 -6.64 -15.46 -9.96
N SER A 114 -5.79 -14.44 -9.91
CA SER A 114 -5.18 -14.02 -8.65
C SER A 114 -6.20 -13.53 -7.63
N LEU A 115 -7.25 -12.81 -8.06
CA LEU A 115 -8.33 -12.34 -7.18
C LEU A 115 -9.27 -13.48 -6.75
N GLU A 116 -9.48 -14.51 -7.59
CA GLU A 116 -10.18 -15.74 -7.22
C GLU A 116 -9.41 -16.50 -6.13
N ASP A 117 -8.09 -16.70 -6.32
CA ASP A 117 -7.22 -17.36 -5.35
C ASP A 117 -7.16 -16.57 -4.02
N MET A 118 -7.12 -15.24 -4.07
CA MET A 118 -7.20 -14.38 -2.87
C MET A 118 -8.52 -14.57 -2.12
N ARG A 119 -9.65 -14.62 -2.84
CA ARG A 119 -10.97 -14.85 -2.26
C ARG A 119 -11.04 -16.20 -1.54
N GLU A 120 -10.54 -17.25 -2.15
CA GLU A 120 -10.46 -18.59 -1.57
C GLU A 120 -9.61 -18.61 -0.28
N LYS A 121 -8.52 -17.85 -0.26
CA LYS A 121 -7.63 -17.66 0.90
C LYS A 121 -8.15 -16.66 1.93
N LYS A 122 -9.34 -16.11 1.72
CA LYS A 122 -9.96 -15.10 2.60
C LYS A 122 -9.17 -13.79 2.71
N GLN A 123 -8.41 -13.44 1.69
CA GLN A 123 -7.81 -12.13 1.51
C GLN A 123 -8.88 -11.20 0.90
N SER A 124 -9.62 -10.50 1.74
CA SER A 124 -10.78 -9.70 1.29
C SER A 124 -10.40 -8.39 0.61
N PHE A 125 -9.12 -8.04 0.59
CA PHE A 125 -8.61 -6.80 0.04
C PHE A 125 -7.31 -7.02 -0.75
N ALA A 126 -7.22 -6.38 -1.92
CA ALA A 126 -6.04 -6.35 -2.78
C ALA A 126 -5.51 -4.92 -2.89
N MET A 127 -4.19 -4.77 -2.91
CA MET A 127 -3.54 -3.48 -3.16
C MET A 127 -2.35 -3.64 -4.10
N LEU A 128 -1.92 -2.53 -4.72
CA LEU A 128 -0.78 -2.50 -5.63
C LEU A 128 -0.22 -1.08 -5.77
N PHE A 129 1.06 -0.99 -6.15
CA PHE A 129 1.64 0.23 -6.69
C PHE A 129 1.36 0.30 -8.20
N PRO A 130 0.62 1.31 -8.70
CA PRO A 130 0.20 1.33 -10.10
C PRO A 130 1.27 1.85 -11.06
N TYR A 131 1.75 1.02 -11.97
CA TYR A 131 2.46 1.49 -13.15
C TYR A 131 1.55 2.31 -14.09
N SER A 132 0.26 1.94 -14.17
CA SER A 132 -0.76 2.62 -14.97
C SER A 132 -2.11 2.64 -14.26
N ILE A 133 -2.49 3.77 -13.70
CA ILE A 133 -3.79 3.96 -13.03
C ILE A 133 -4.96 3.56 -13.93
N PRO A 134 -5.04 3.99 -15.23
CA PRO A 134 -6.14 3.60 -16.11
C PRO A 134 -6.24 2.09 -16.36
N LEU A 135 -5.11 1.38 -16.36
CA LEU A 135 -5.10 -0.09 -16.51
C LEU A 135 -5.82 -0.76 -15.34
N TYR A 136 -5.40 -0.43 -14.11
CA TYR A 136 -5.92 -1.08 -12.91
C TYR A 136 -7.37 -0.67 -12.58
N ARG A 137 -7.80 0.52 -12.97
CA ARG A 137 -9.22 0.91 -12.91
C ARG A 137 -10.13 -0.04 -13.68
N ARG A 138 -9.68 -0.62 -14.81
CA ARG A 138 -10.43 -1.64 -15.57
C ARG A 138 -10.65 -2.93 -14.78
N PHE A 139 -9.84 -3.15 -13.75
CA PHE A 139 -9.95 -4.30 -12.85
C PHE A 139 -10.61 -3.93 -11.52
N GLY A 140 -11.22 -2.74 -11.40
CA GLY A 140 -11.94 -2.29 -10.22
C GLY A 140 -11.07 -1.74 -9.09
N TYR A 141 -9.79 -1.48 -9.31
CA TYR A 141 -8.95 -0.77 -8.35
C TYR A 141 -9.20 0.73 -8.39
N GLU A 142 -8.98 1.41 -7.26
CA GLU A 142 -8.99 2.88 -7.19
C GLU A 142 -7.89 3.36 -6.25
N ILE A 143 -7.49 4.63 -6.38
CA ILE A 143 -6.51 5.27 -5.52
C ILE A 143 -7.02 5.29 -4.08
N ILE A 144 -6.18 4.84 -3.15
CA ILE A 144 -6.49 4.79 -1.71
C ILE A 144 -5.46 5.53 -0.85
N SER A 145 -4.31 5.93 -1.39
CA SER A 145 -3.32 6.73 -0.67
C SER A 145 -2.54 7.65 -1.59
N ASN A 146 -1.94 8.67 -1.00
CA ASN A 146 -0.98 9.55 -1.64
C ASN A 146 0.41 9.37 -1.00
N LYS A 147 1.43 9.71 -1.77
CA LYS A 147 2.79 9.99 -1.30
C LYS A 147 3.03 11.48 -1.44
N ILE A 148 3.42 12.13 -0.37
CA ILE A 148 3.80 13.54 -0.34
C ILE A 148 5.31 13.59 -0.21
N SER A 149 6.02 13.91 -1.29
CA SER A 149 7.46 14.14 -1.24
C SER A 149 7.72 15.59 -0.88
N TYR A 150 8.61 15.83 0.08
CA TYR A 150 8.94 17.17 0.55
C TYR A 150 10.44 17.47 0.45
N THR A 151 10.75 18.77 0.32
CA THR A 151 12.09 19.31 0.41
C THR A 151 12.09 20.44 1.43
N VAL A 152 12.90 20.29 2.47
CA VAL A 152 13.07 21.27 3.56
C VAL A 152 14.52 21.73 3.56
N LYS A 153 14.77 23.03 3.57
CA LYS A 153 16.12 23.59 3.70
C LYS A 153 16.57 23.58 5.16
N ASP A 154 17.86 23.55 5.39
CA ASP A 154 18.48 23.59 6.72
C ASP A 154 17.84 24.61 7.67
N ARG A 155 17.63 25.86 7.21
CA ARG A 155 17.03 26.99 7.96
C ARG A 155 15.53 26.84 8.25
N GLN A 156 14.84 25.90 7.59
CA GLN A 156 13.40 25.65 7.74
C GLN A 156 13.10 24.51 8.73
N ILE A 157 14.14 23.76 9.11
CA ILE A 157 14.03 22.65 10.07
C ILE A 157 13.58 23.21 11.44
N PRO A 158 12.62 22.57 12.13
CA PRO A 158 12.12 23.02 13.43
C PRO A 158 13.23 23.27 14.44
N SER A 159 13.34 24.51 14.94
CA SER A 159 14.43 24.96 15.83
C SER A 159 14.13 24.75 17.31
N LYS A 160 12.85 24.56 17.66
CA LYS A 160 12.37 24.48 19.05
C LYS A 160 12.18 23.04 19.55
N ALA A 161 12.38 22.05 18.71
CA ALA A 161 12.29 20.66 19.13
C ALA A 161 13.37 20.40 20.20
N GLN A 162 12.94 20.07 21.42
CA GLN A 162 13.80 19.64 22.53
C GLN A 162 13.15 18.40 23.14
N ALA A 163 13.65 17.24 22.71
CA ALA A 163 13.19 15.99 23.26
C ALA A 163 14.09 15.57 24.43
N PRO A 164 13.52 15.09 25.54
CA PRO A 164 14.31 14.70 26.72
C PRO A 164 15.07 13.39 26.54
N GLY A 165 14.74 12.62 25.51
CA GLY A 165 15.36 11.34 25.19
C GLY A 165 16.64 11.48 24.36
N TYR A 166 16.95 10.46 23.60
CA TYR A 166 18.13 10.45 22.72
C TYR A 166 17.93 9.61 21.48
N VAL A 167 18.69 9.91 20.41
CA VAL A 167 18.70 9.12 19.19
C VAL A 167 19.96 8.24 19.15
N ARG A 168 19.81 6.99 18.71
CA ARG A 168 20.91 6.07 18.45
C ARG A 168 20.81 5.50 17.03
N ARG A 169 21.90 5.50 16.29
CA ARG A 169 22.02 4.75 15.04
C ARG A 169 22.17 3.26 15.37
N VAL A 170 21.40 2.43 14.67
CA VAL A 170 21.31 0.99 14.88
C VAL A 170 21.47 0.25 13.55
N SER A 171 21.73 -1.07 13.62
CA SER A 171 21.66 -1.93 12.45
C SER A 171 20.21 -2.08 11.96
N TRP A 172 20.03 -2.31 10.68
CA TRP A 172 18.72 -2.62 10.09
C TRP A 172 18.08 -3.91 10.65
N GLU A 173 18.90 -4.84 11.18
CA GLU A 173 18.45 -6.05 11.89
C GLU A 173 18.08 -5.79 13.36
N ASN A 174 18.15 -4.53 13.81
CA ASN A 174 17.90 -4.20 15.20
C ASN A 174 16.45 -4.51 15.59
N ARG A 175 16.29 -5.23 16.71
CA ARG A 175 14.99 -5.67 17.18
C ARG A 175 14.07 -4.51 17.55
N ASP A 176 14.57 -3.49 18.21
CA ASP A 176 13.79 -2.32 18.62
C ASP A 176 13.16 -1.61 17.42
N PHE A 177 13.91 -1.49 16.31
CA PHE A 177 13.43 -0.92 15.06
C PHE A 177 12.27 -1.74 14.48
N MET A 178 12.40 -3.07 14.39
CA MET A 178 11.37 -3.94 13.81
C MET A 178 10.12 -4.01 14.71
N GLU A 179 10.29 -4.10 16.03
CA GLU A 179 9.17 -4.11 17.00
C GLU A 179 8.43 -2.77 17.02
N LEU A 180 9.16 -1.65 16.88
CA LEU A 180 8.58 -0.32 16.80
C LEU A 180 7.69 -0.16 15.56
N HIS A 181 8.15 -0.66 14.38
CA HIS A 181 7.31 -0.71 13.19
C HIS A 181 6.04 -1.54 13.42
N ALA A 182 6.15 -2.73 13.99
CA ALA A 182 5.00 -3.59 14.28
C ALA A 182 4.01 -2.91 15.26
N LYS A 183 4.52 -2.20 16.27
CA LYS A 183 3.70 -1.42 17.21
C LYS A 183 2.99 -0.27 16.49
N PHE A 184 3.68 0.47 15.64
CA PHE A 184 3.08 1.53 14.83
C PHE A 184 1.98 0.94 13.91
N ALA A 185 2.25 -0.16 13.21
CA ALA A 185 1.28 -0.83 12.36
C ALA A 185 0.02 -1.26 13.14
N SER A 186 0.17 -1.67 14.41
CA SER A 186 -0.97 -2.11 15.22
C SER A 186 -1.96 -1.01 15.59
N ILE A 187 -1.54 0.25 15.55
CA ILE A 187 -2.36 1.41 15.93
C ILE A 187 -2.68 2.35 14.76
N THR A 188 -2.08 2.13 13.58
CA THR A 188 -2.19 3.05 12.44
C THR A 188 -2.98 2.41 11.31
N HIS A 189 -4.12 3.01 10.94
CA HIS A 189 -4.94 2.56 9.83
C HIS A 189 -4.16 2.55 8.51
N GLY A 190 -4.28 1.47 7.76
CA GLY A 190 -3.62 1.29 6.45
C GLY A 190 -2.19 0.78 6.53
N CYS A 191 -1.54 0.77 7.70
CA CYS A 191 -0.16 0.30 7.82
C CYS A 191 -0.07 -1.23 7.69
N LEU A 192 0.94 -1.68 6.94
CA LEU A 192 1.23 -3.10 6.76
C LEU A 192 2.05 -3.66 7.93
N TYR A 193 1.71 -4.87 8.34
CA TYR A 193 2.59 -5.67 9.19
C TYR A 193 3.62 -6.36 8.29
N ARG A 194 4.86 -5.86 8.30
CA ARG A 194 5.94 -6.41 7.47
C ARG A 194 6.35 -7.79 7.98
N ASN A 195 6.05 -8.82 7.19
CA ASN A 195 6.63 -10.15 7.39
C ASN A 195 8.05 -10.21 6.80
N THR A 196 8.72 -11.36 6.89
CA THR A 196 10.10 -11.52 6.37
C THR A 196 10.21 -11.13 4.90
N LEU A 197 9.23 -11.53 4.06
CA LEU A 197 9.24 -11.22 2.62
C LEU A 197 9.11 -9.72 2.36
N ALA A 198 8.24 -9.02 3.11
CA ALA A 198 8.09 -7.57 2.99
C ALA A 198 9.35 -6.82 3.47
N TRP A 199 10.03 -7.29 4.53
CA TRP A 199 11.30 -6.71 4.96
C TRP A 199 12.41 -6.93 3.94
N GLU A 200 12.49 -8.11 3.31
CA GLU A 200 13.44 -8.38 2.22
C GLU A 200 13.20 -7.45 1.02
N GLU A 201 11.93 -7.18 0.64
CA GLU A 201 11.61 -6.21 -0.41
C GLU A 201 11.92 -4.77 0.00
N TYR A 202 11.65 -4.41 1.27
CA TYR A 202 11.90 -3.07 1.78
C TYR A 202 13.37 -2.66 1.63
N TRP A 203 14.32 -3.60 1.86
CA TRP A 203 15.75 -3.34 1.81
C TRP A 203 16.40 -3.63 0.46
N ARG A 204 15.73 -4.32 -0.44
CA ARG A 204 16.34 -4.86 -1.67
C ARG A 204 17.09 -3.86 -2.53
N TRP A 205 16.62 -2.63 -2.60
CA TRP A 205 17.17 -1.60 -3.49
C TRP A 205 17.83 -0.44 -2.73
N ASP A 206 18.05 -0.60 -1.43
CA ASP A 206 18.73 0.42 -0.66
C ASP A 206 20.25 0.36 -0.85
N GLU A 207 20.87 1.55 -0.84
CA GLU A 207 22.32 1.68 -0.87
C GLU A 207 22.93 1.18 0.46
N ASP A 208 24.14 0.63 0.43
CA ASP A 208 24.84 0.09 1.62
C ASP A 208 24.99 1.11 2.75
N ASP A 209 25.05 2.41 2.42
CA ASP A 209 25.17 3.51 3.37
C ASP A 209 23.83 3.94 4.00
N THR A 210 22.71 3.28 3.67
CA THR A 210 21.42 3.54 4.29
C THR A 210 21.46 3.23 5.78
N ALA A 211 21.10 4.22 6.60
CA ALA A 211 21.21 4.17 8.05
C ALA A 211 19.81 4.13 8.71
N VAL A 212 19.74 3.49 9.88
CA VAL A 212 18.58 3.51 10.77
C VAL A 212 18.91 4.27 12.04
N ALA A 213 18.08 5.25 12.40
CA ALA A 213 18.17 5.98 13.67
C ALA A 213 16.89 5.73 14.48
N VAL A 214 17.02 5.31 15.73
CA VAL A 214 15.92 5.07 16.66
C VAL A 214 15.96 6.08 17.80
N TYR A 215 14.83 6.71 18.06
CA TYR A 215 14.64 7.58 19.22
C TYR A 215 14.19 6.74 20.41
N TYR A 216 14.88 6.92 21.54
CA TYR A 216 14.59 6.35 22.85
C TYR A 216 14.18 7.44 23.83
N ASN A 217 13.09 7.25 24.55
CA ASN A 217 12.68 8.15 25.62
C ASN A 217 13.65 8.09 26.82
N VAL A 218 13.39 8.88 27.87
CA VAL A 218 14.26 8.94 29.08
C VAL A 218 14.35 7.61 29.84
N THR A 219 13.38 6.71 29.65
CA THR A 219 13.39 5.36 30.26
C THR A 219 14.10 4.33 29.38
N GLY A 220 14.57 4.73 28.19
CA GLY A 220 15.24 3.86 27.23
C GLY A 220 14.27 3.03 26.37
N GLU A 221 13.00 3.40 26.30
CA GLU A 221 12.01 2.73 25.44
C GLU A 221 12.02 3.34 24.03
N PRO A 222 12.06 2.53 22.95
CA PRO A 222 12.01 3.03 21.59
C PRO A 222 10.61 3.57 21.29
N SER A 223 10.52 4.77 20.68
CA SER A 223 9.24 5.41 20.38
C SER A 223 9.18 6.13 19.03
N GLY A 224 10.26 6.13 18.26
CA GLY A 224 10.31 6.62 16.89
C GLY A 224 11.55 6.13 16.16
N TYR A 225 11.49 6.08 14.84
CA TYR A 225 12.66 5.77 14.02
C TYR A 225 12.65 6.51 12.69
N MET A 226 13.82 6.60 12.08
CA MET A 226 14.02 7.12 10.75
C MET A 226 14.99 6.22 9.98
N VAL A 227 14.65 5.93 8.71
CA VAL A 227 15.53 5.29 7.73
C VAL A 227 15.97 6.37 6.76
N TYR A 228 17.27 6.57 6.61
CA TYR A 228 17.81 7.69 5.85
C TYR A 228 19.16 7.39 5.21
N LEU A 229 19.51 8.20 4.21
CA LEU A 229 20.81 8.23 3.56
C LEU A 229 21.27 9.69 3.45
N ILE A 230 22.56 9.97 3.68
CA ILE A 230 23.17 11.29 3.40
C ILE A 230 24.05 11.14 2.18
N LYS A 231 23.74 11.93 1.14
CA LYS A 231 24.45 11.92 -0.14
C LYS A 231 24.32 13.28 -0.81
N ASP A 232 25.42 13.79 -1.38
CA ASP A 232 25.46 15.06 -2.10
C ASP A 232 24.92 16.25 -1.26
N ASP A 233 25.31 16.32 0.03
CA ASP A 233 24.88 17.34 1.03
C ASP A 233 23.35 17.35 1.27
N ILE A 234 22.66 16.24 0.95
CA ILE A 234 21.23 16.06 1.16
C ILE A 234 20.99 14.87 2.09
N MET A 235 20.11 15.04 3.08
CA MET A 235 19.57 13.93 3.85
C MET A 235 18.29 13.40 3.16
N HIS A 236 18.36 12.20 2.62
CA HIS A 236 17.23 11.49 2.03
C HIS A 236 16.54 10.62 3.07
N ILE A 237 15.33 10.99 3.49
CA ILE A 237 14.52 10.22 4.44
C ILE A 237 13.61 9.28 3.66
N LYS A 238 13.88 7.97 3.73
CA LYS A 238 13.05 6.93 3.14
C LYS A 238 11.74 6.77 3.91
N GLU A 239 11.84 6.71 5.24
CA GLU A 239 10.71 6.54 6.15
C GLU A 239 11.01 7.17 7.50
N MET A 240 10.02 7.83 8.09
CA MET A 240 10.07 8.35 9.45
C MET A 240 8.76 8.01 10.16
N ILE A 241 8.85 7.27 11.26
CA ILE A 241 7.72 6.79 12.05
C ILE A 241 7.93 7.19 13.51
N TYR A 242 6.87 7.64 14.17
CA TYR A 242 6.87 8.00 15.59
C TYR A 242 5.55 7.64 16.24
N LEU A 243 5.60 7.24 17.52
CA LEU A 243 4.42 6.85 18.31
C LEU A 243 3.83 8.03 19.10
N ASN A 244 4.60 9.13 19.25
CA ASN A 244 4.20 10.31 20.00
C ASN A 244 5.00 11.53 19.55
N HIS A 245 4.55 12.70 20.01
CA HIS A 245 5.18 13.99 19.67
C HIS A 245 6.63 14.10 20.18
N GLU A 246 6.96 13.55 21.35
CA GLU A 246 8.33 13.53 21.87
C GLU A 246 9.31 12.87 20.90
N ALA A 247 8.92 11.71 20.34
CA ALA A 247 9.75 11.01 19.37
C ALA A 247 9.85 11.77 18.04
N HIS A 248 8.77 12.41 17.59
CA HIS A 248 8.78 13.31 16.44
C HIS A 248 9.80 14.43 16.61
N ASP A 249 9.74 15.16 17.72
CA ASP A 249 10.65 16.23 18.03
C ASP A 249 12.11 15.75 18.12
N GLY A 250 12.33 14.60 18.75
CA GLY A 250 13.67 14.01 18.87
C GLY A 250 14.27 13.59 17.53
N LEU A 251 13.46 13.13 16.59
CA LEU A 251 13.93 12.81 15.23
C LEU A 251 14.25 14.09 14.44
N TRP A 252 13.43 15.15 14.54
CA TRP A 252 13.75 16.44 13.92
C TRP A 252 14.97 17.13 14.55
N GLU A 253 15.16 16.99 15.87
CA GLU A 253 16.38 17.45 16.55
C GLU A 253 17.63 16.71 16.04
N PHE A 254 17.53 15.39 15.82
CA PHE A 254 18.59 14.60 15.22
C PHE A 254 18.89 15.03 13.78
N ILE A 255 17.85 15.31 12.96
CA ILE A 255 18.04 15.85 11.60
C ILE A 255 18.79 17.19 11.67
N ARG A 256 18.37 18.11 12.53
CA ARG A 256 19.03 19.42 12.73
C ARG A 256 20.47 19.31 13.20
N ALA A 257 20.82 18.28 13.97
CA ALA A 257 22.20 18.07 14.40
C ALA A 257 23.17 17.77 13.23
N HIS A 258 22.66 17.60 12.01
CA HIS A 258 23.45 17.46 10.79
C HIS A 258 23.59 18.78 9.99
N ASP A 259 23.23 19.94 10.56
CA ASP A 259 23.21 21.27 9.90
C ASP A 259 24.52 21.66 9.20
N SER A 260 25.66 21.17 9.69
CA SER A 260 26.96 21.38 9.06
C SER A 260 27.31 20.38 7.95
N MET A 261 26.46 19.40 7.69
CA MET A 261 26.68 18.29 6.76
C MET A 261 25.68 18.26 5.62
N ILE A 262 24.54 18.94 5.75
CA ILE A 262 23.45 18.91 4.79
C ILE A 262 22.90 20.29 4.53
N ASP A 263 22.54 20.57 3.28
CA ASP A 263 21.87 21.81 2.84
C ASP A 263 20.34 21.62 2.79
N GLU A 264 19.89 20.40 2.51
CA GLU A 264 18.49 20.07 2.33
C GLU A 264 18.13 18.71 2.96
N VAL A 265 16.87 18.57 3.32
CA VAL A 265 16.22 17.30 3.71
C VAL A 265 15.16 16.96 2.69
N HIS A 266 15.29 15.82 2.03
CA HIS A 266 14.31 15.25 1.12
C HIS A 266 13.65 14.06 1.79
N GLY A 267 12.33 14.08 1.92
CA GLY A 267 11.61 12.98 2.55
C GLY A 267 10.24 12.73 1.95
N ASN A 268 9.55 11.75 2.53
CA ASN A 268 8.20 11.39 2.13
C ASN A 268 7.29 11.29 3.35
N SER A 269 6.07 11.85 3.24
CA SER A 269 4.96 11.63 4.17
C SER A 269 3.91 10.74 3.51
N TYR A 270 3.35 9.83 4.29
CA TYR A 270 2.28 8.91 3.89
C TYR A 270 1.00 9.11 4.71
N PHE A 271 0.97 10.12 5.59
CA PHE A 271 -0.21 10.48 6.40
C PHE A 271 -1.29 11.23 5.61
N ASN A 272 -1.07 11.46 4.30
CA ASN A 272 -1.95 12.23 3.42
C ASN A 272 -2.16 13.70 3.87
N GLU A 273 -1.28 14.21 4.72
CA GLU A 273 -1.26 15.59 5.22
C GLU A 273 0.07 16.27 4.91
N PRO A 274 0.04 17.54 4.45
CA PRO A 274 1.24 18.33 4.26
C PRO A 274 2.00 18.55 5.56
N ILE A 275 3.34 18.48 5.50
CA ILE A 275 4.19 18.71 6.67
C ILE A 275 4.57 20.19 6.88
N ALA A 276 4.23 21.07 5.93
CA ALA A 276 4.57 22.49 5.98
C ALA A 276 4.13 23.18 7.28
N PHE A 277 3.02 22.73 7.87
CA PHE A 277 2.52 23.27 9.15
C PHE A 277 3.43 22.96 10.34
N GLU A 278 4.26 21.94 10.26
CA GLU A 278 5.18 21.49 11.32
C GLU A 278 6.52 22.22 11.26
N MET A 279 6.81 22.93 10.17
CA MET A 279 8.07 23.63 9.93
C MET A 279 8.08 25.03 10.55
N ASP A 280 9.25 25.52 11.01
CA ASP A 280 9.41 26.91 11.49
C ASP A 280 9.15 27.93 10.37
N ASP A 281 9.56 27.60 9.15
CA ASP A 281 9.23 28.31 7.91
C ASP A 281 8.56 27.31 6.97
N GLY A 282 7.23 27.40 6.90
CA GLY A 282 6.40 26.50 6.08
C GLY A 282 6.47 26.76 4.57
N ASP A 283 7.30 27.69 4.07
CA ASP A 283 7.52 27.89 2.62
C ASP A 283 8.44 26.79 2.05
N ILE A 284 8.04 25.55 2.22
CA ILE A 284 8.72 24.36 1.74
C ILE A 284 8.13 23.88 0.41
N ARG A 285 8.86 23.02 -0.28
CA ARG A 285 8.34 22.37 -1.50
C ARG A 285 7.70 21.03 -1.16
N GLU A 286 6.44 20.86 -1.53
CA GLU A 286 5.72 19.58 -1.42
C GLU A 286 5.15 19.15 -2.76
N ILE A 287 5.22 17.83 -3.06
CA ILE A 287 4.67 17.24 -4.29
C ILE A 287 3.79 16.07 -3.90
N ILE A 288 2.48 16.19 -4.15
CA ILE A 288 1.49 15.15 -3.88
C ILE A 288 1.31 14.30 -5.14
N ARG A 289 1.45 12.98 -4.99
CA ARG A 289 1.20 12.00 -6.08
C ARG A 289 0.33 10.86 -5.57
N PRO A 290 -0.59 10.31 -6.40
CA PRO A 290 -1.22 9.03 -6.11
C PRO A 290 -0.14 7.98 -5.85
N TYR A 291 -0.33 7.15 -4.82
CA TYR A 291 0.68 6.18 -4.45
C TYR A 291 0.16 4.74 -4.60
N ILE A 292 -0.76 4.32 -3.77
CA ILE A 292 -1.30 2.96 -3.81
C ILE A 292 -2.73 2.97 -4.34
N MET A 293 -3.06 1.95 -5.14
CA MET A 293 -4.42 1.60 -5.48
C MET A 293 -4.86 0.34 -4.72
N GLY A 294 -6.13 0.32 -4.33
CA GLY A 294 -6.74 -0.81 -3.65
C GLY A 294 -8.02 -1.29 -4.34
N ARG A 295 -8.40 -2.52 -4.02
CA ARG A 295 -9.64 -3.15 -4.45
C ARG A 295 -10.17 -4.07 -3.37
N ILE A 296 -11.47 -3.98 -3.05
CA ILE A 296 -12.16 -4.99 -2.26
C ILE A 296 -12.34 -6.24 -3.14
N VAL A 297 -11.82 -7.38 -2.68
CA VAL A 297 -11.89 -8.68 -3.37
C VAL A 297 -13.25 -9.35 -3.12
N ASP A 298 -13.71 -9.34 -1.87
CA ASP A 298 -15.02 -9.88 -1.47
C ASP A 298 -15.68 -8.91 -0.49
N VAL A 299 -16.79 -8.30 -0.92
CA VAL A 299 -17.48 -7.23 -0.18
C VAL A 299 -18.08 -7.74 1.12
N GLU A 300 -18.73 -8.91 1.11
CA GLU A 300 -19.36 -9.46 2.33
C GLU A 300 -18.30 -9.80 3.38
N GLN A 301 -17.21 -10.43 2.95
CA GLN A 301 -16.09 -10.73 3.80
C GLN A 301 -15.42 -9.47 4.34
N PHE A 302 -15.29 -8.42 3.50
CA PHE A 302 -14.70 -7.15 3.91
C PHE A 302 -15.54 -6.49 5.01
N PHE A 303 -16.87 -6.44 4.89
CA PHE A 303 -17.75 -5.87 5.89
C PHE A 303 -17.83 -6.69 7.19
N SER A 304 -17.59 -8.00 7.14
CA SER A 304 -17.77 -8.89 8.31
C SER A 304 -16.96 -8.51 9.57
N ALA A 305 -15.91 -7.72 9.41
CA ALA A 305 -15.09 -7.24 10.52
C ALA A 305 -14.67 -5.76 10.30
N TYR A 306 -15.46 -4.98 9.56
CA TYR A 306 -15.23 -3.56 9.35
C TYR A 306 -15.76 -2.77 10.56
N ALA A 307 -14.95 -1.84 11.07
CA ALA A 307 -15.34 -0.96 12.16
C ALA A 307 -16.11 0.27 11.63
N CYS A 308 -17.03 0.78 12.43
CA CYS A 308 -17.77 2.00 12.15
C CYS A 308 -17.78 2.91 13.39
N ASP A 309 -18.30 4.13 13.27
CA ASP A 309 -18.39 5.04 14.40
C ASP A 309 -19.34 4.47 15.48
N PRO A 310 -18.84 4.21 16.71
CA PRO A 310 -19.66 3.64 17.78
C PRO A 310 -20.67 4.64 18.40
N SER A 311 -20.50 5.93 18.16
CA SER A 311 -21.38 6.99 18.70
C SER A 311 -22.67 7.15 17.90
N GLU A 312 -22.73 6.60 16.68
CA GLU A 312 -23.84 6.75 15.77
C GLU A 312 -24.95 5.71 16.01
N SER A 313 -26.21 6.15 15.87
CA SER A 313 -27.35 5.24 15.98
C SER A 313 -27.36 4.19 14.88
N SER A 314 -27.93 3.02 15.17
CA SER A 314 -28.01 1.92 14.19
C SER A 314 -28.71 2.35 12.90
N VAL A 315 -28.10 1.98 11.76
CA VAL A 315 -28.63 2.25 10.42
C VAL A 315 -28.29 1.11 9.46
N CYS A 316 -29.18 0.81 8.52
CA CYS A 316 -28.99 -0.20 7.50
C CYS A 316 -28.89 0.46 6.11
N PHE A 317 -27.77 0.24 5.43
CA PHE A 317 -27.57 0.65 4.04
C PHE A 317 -27.70 -0.54 3.10
N ALA A 318 -28.37 -0.33 1.95
CA ALA A 318 -28.24 -1.19 0.78
C ALA A 318 -27.21 -0.57 -0.16
N PHE A 319 -26.08 -1.20 -0.33
CA PHE A 319 -25.08 -0.83 -1.35
C PHE A 319 -25.39 -1.60 -2.63
N ASP A 320 -25.87 -0.90 -3.65
CA ASP A 320 -26.04 -1.43 -5.00
C ASP A 320 -24.73 -1.23 -5.75
N ILE A 321 -23.96 -2.31 -5.80
CA ILE A 321 -22.55 -2.30 -6.21
C ILE A 321 -22.44 -2.76 -7.66
N GLU A 322 -21.80 -1.94 -8.49
CA GLU A 322 -21.41 -2.29 -9.84
C GLU A 322 -19.98 -2.81 -9.88
N ASP A 323 -19.77 -4.08 -10.29
CA ASP A 323 -18.46 -4.70 -10.49
C ASP A 323 -18.40 -5.47 -11.80
N SER A 324 -18.02 -4.80 -12.88
CA SER A 324 -17.92 -5.40 -14.22
C SER A 324 -16.80 -6.44 -14.35
N PHE A 325 -15.96 -6.62 -13.32
CA PHE A 325 -14.83 -7.54 -13.36
C PHE A 325 -15.04 -8.80 -12.52
N LEU A 326 -15.66 -8.71 -11.35
CA LEU A 326 -15.92 -9.84 -10.44
C LEU A 326 -17.41 -9.94 -10.12
N GLU A 327 -18.07 -10.90 -10.75
CA GLU A 327 -19.54 -11.09 -10.72
C GLU A 327 -20.09 -11.29 -9.30
N TRP A 328 -19.31 -11.87 -8.38
CA TRP A 328 -19.77 -12.09 -7.00
C TRP A 328 -19.93 -10.83 -6.16
N ASN A 329 -19.33 -9.69 -6.58
CA ASN A 329 -19.53 -8.39 -5.97
C ASN A 329 -20.60 -7.54 -6.68
N ASP A 330 -20.99 -7.88 -7.93
CA ASP A 330 -21.96 -7.15 -8.75
C ASP A 330 -23.39 -7.44 -8.27
N LYS A 331 -23.74 -6.85 -7.13
CA LYS A 331 -24.99 -7.12 -6.44
C LYS A 331 -25.32 -6.07 -5.38
N ILE A 332 -26.54 -6.13 -4.86
CA ILE A 332 -26.94 -5.36 -3.67
C ILE A 332 -26.48 -6.11 -2.42
N VAL A 333 -25.66 -5.42 -1.59
CA VAL A 333 -25.23 -5.90 -0.28
C VAL A 333 -25.82 -4.98 0.80
N LYS A 334 -26.59 -5.58 1.71
CA LYS A 334 -27.18 -4.83 2.83
C LYS A 334 -26.28 -4.94 4.06
N VAL A 335 -25.96 -3.81 4.64
CA VAL A 335 -25.03 -3.73 5.79
C VAL A 335 -25.66 -2.89 6.89
N ARG A 336 -25.74 -3.45 8.08
CA ARG A 336 -26.12 -2.74 9.29
C ARG A 336 -24.87 -2.27 10.02
N PHE A 337 -24.87 -0.99 10.31
CA PHE A 337 -23.89 -0.30 11.14
C PHE A 337 -24.49 -0.10 12.52
N ALA A 338 -23.86 -0.61 13.54
CA ALA A 338 -24.32 -0.49 14.93
C ALA A 338 -23.18 -0.80 15.92
N ASP A 339 -23.13 -0.05 17.03
CA ASP A 339 -22.22 -0.32 18.15
C ASP A 339 -20.74 -0.47 17.74
N GLY A 340 -20.27 0.35 16.79
CA GLY A 340 -18.90 0.34 16.29
C GLY A 340 -18.57 -0.81 15.32
N LYS A 341 -19.55 -1.60 14.88
CA LYS A 341 -19.36 -2.78 14.03
C LYS A 341 -20.32 -2.79 12.85
N CYS A 342 -19.90 -3.46 11.80
CA CYS A 342 -20.72 -3.71 10.62
C CYS A 342 -21.09 -5.19 10.54
N ARG A 343 -22.28 -5.47 10.02
CA ARG A 343 -22.67 -6.82 9.64
C ARG A 343 -23.53 -6.83 8.38
N VAL A 344 -23.26 -7.77 7.51
CA VAL A 344 -24.15 -8.08 6.38
C VAL A 344 -25.45 -8.67 6.93
N CYS A 345 -26.59 -8.22 6.42
CA CYS A 345 -27.93 -8.62 6.90
C CYS A 345 -28.95 -8.62 5.78
N ASP A 346 -30.14 -9.17 6.09
CA ASP A 346 -31.31 -9.16 5.17
C ASP A 346 -32.37 -8.12 5.59
N ASP A 347 -32.04 -7.27 6.55
CA ASP A 347 -32.96 -6.26 7.08
C ASP A 347 -33.45 -5.31 5.99
N ALA A 348 -34.61 -4.66 6.20
CA ALA A 348 -35.04 -3.59 5.33
C ALA A 348 -34.03 -2.43 5.42
N PRO A 349 -33.53 -1.92 4.28
CA PRO A 349 -32.57 -0.82 4.33
C PRO A 349 -33.29 0.51 4.65
N ASP A 350 -32.61 1.33 5.44
CA ASP A 350 -33.04 2.71 5.70
C ASP A 350 -32.68 3.61 4.50
N TYR A 351 -31.54 3.30 3.84
CA TYR A 351 -31.03 4.05 2.68
C TYR A 351 -30.47 3.11 1.62
N THR A 352 -30.47 3.57 0.36
CA THR A 352 -29.84 2.88 -0.77
C THR A 352 -28.78 3.77 -1.40
N VAL A 353 -27.62 3.19 -1.71
CA VAL A 353 -26.47 3.89 -2.30
C VAL A 353 -26.00 3.10 -3.51
N HIS A 354 -25.97 3.75 -4.69
CA HIS A 354 -25.44 3.16 -5.92
C HIS A 354 -24.02 3.64 -6.17
N LEU A 355 -23.08 2.71 -6.37
CA LEU A 355 -21.67 3.02 -6.61
C LEU A 355 -20.93 1.83 -7.23
N SER A 356 -19.79 2.10 -7.85
CA SER A 356 -18.89 1.04 -8.30
C SER A 356 -18.06 0.46 -7.14
N ILE A 357 -17.54 -0.78 -7.32
CA ILE A 357 -16.60 -1.40 -6.38
C ILE A 357 -15.36 -0.53 -6.12
N ALA A 358 -14.86 0.15 -7.15
CA ALA A 358 -13.74 1.10 -7.05
C ALA A 358 -14.07 2.28 -6.13
N THR A 359 -15.29 2.82 -6.23
CA THR A 359 -15.78 3.89 -5.36
C THR A 359 -16.00 3.41 -3.93
N LEU A 360 -16.58 2.22 -3.75
CA LEU A 360 -16.74 1.60 -2.44
C LEU A 360 -15.39 1.41 -1.75
N THR A 361 -14.39 0.94 -2.49
CA THR A 361 -13.02 0.74 -1.95
C THR A 361 -12.43 2.04 -1.41
N THR A 362 -12.43 3.12 -2.20
CA THR A 362 -11.83 4.40 -1.77
C THR A 362 -12.62 5.06 -0.63
N LEU A 363 -13.93 4.81 -0.56
CA LEU A 363 -14.81 5.26 0.53
C LEU A 363 -14.48 4.51 1.84
N LEU A 364 -14.49 3.18 1.82
CA LEU A 364 -14.31 2.37 3.02
C LEU A 364 -12.88 2.40 3.58
N LEU A 365 -11.89 2.76 2.76
CA LEU A 365 -10.52 3.03 3.24
C LEU A 365 -10.32 4.47 3.72
N GLY A 366 -11.37 5.29 3.82
CA GLY A 366 -11.28 6.66 4.34
C GLY A 366 -10.56 7.67 3.44
N TYR A 367 -10.11 7.26 2.23
CA TYR A 367 -9.39 8.17 1.33
C TYR A 367 -10.27 9.30 0.79
N LYS A 368 -11.56 9.04 0.58
CA LYS A 368 -12.56 10.07 0.19
C LYS A 368 -13.85 9.86 0.96
N THR A 369 -14.45 10.94 1.42
CA THR A 369 -15.75 10.93 2.10
C THR A 369 -16.90 10.71 1.11
N ALA A 370 -18.04 10.21 1.59
CA ALA A 370 -19.24 10.02 0.77
C ALA A 370 -19.71 11.34 0.14
N THR A 371 -19.66 12.44 0.89
CA THR A 371 -19.97 13.79 0.40
C THR A 371 -19.08 14.20 -0.78
N LYS A 372 -17.76 13.95 -0.70
CA LYS A 372 -16.84 14.25 -1.81
C LYS A 372 -17.12 13.39 -3.04
N LEU A 373 -17.36 12.09 -2.84
CA LEU A 373 -17.66 11.14 -3.92
C LEU A 373 -19.01 11.44 -4.57
N HIS A 374 -20.01 11.83 -3.80
CA HIS A 374 -21.32 12.26 -4.32
C HIS A 374 -21.19 13.53 -5.18
N ARG A 375 -20.44 14.55 -4.74
CA ARG A 375 -20.15 15.75 -5.54
C ARG A 375 -19.42 15.45 -6.85
N MET A 376 -18.65 14.38 -6.90
CA MET A 376 -17.95 13.89 -8.10
C MET A 376 -18.86 13.02 -9.00
N GLY A 377 -20.14 12.77 -8.61
CA GLY A 377 -21.06 11.89 -9.32
C GLY A 377 -20.67 10.40 -9.24
N ARG A 378 -19.83 10.01 -8.29
CA ARG A 378 -19.38 8.62 -8.09
C ARG A 378 -20.27 7.82 -7.13
N ILE A 379 -21.05 8.51 -6.32
CA ILE A 379 -22.12 7.96 -5.47
C ILE A 379 -23.43 8.58 -5.93
N VAL A 380 -24.46 7.76 -6.13
CA VAL A 380 -25.82 8.17 -6.39
C VAL A 380 -26.67 7.75 -5.20
N ALA A 381 -27.15 8.73 -4.44
CA ALA A 381 -28.01 8.56 -3.27
C ALA A 381 -28.65 9.91 -2.90
N ASP A 382 -29.66 9.89 -2.04
CA ASP A 382 -30.23 11.09 -1.48
C ASP A 382 -29.25 11.82 -0.55
N ALA A 383 -29.36 13.13 -0.42
CA ALA A 383 -28.46 13.95 0.40
C ALA A 383 -28.44 13.51 1.88
N GLU A 384 -29.56 13.06 2.42
CA GLU A 384 -29.65 12.53 3.78
C GLU A 384 -28.88 11.22 3.91
N ALA A 385 -29.00 10.29 2.94
CA ALA A 385 -28.25 9.05 2.89
C ALA A 385 -26.71 9.30 2.84
N VAL A 386 -26.28 10.29 2.03
CA VAL A 386 -24.86 10.67 1.92
C VAL A 386 -24.32 11.20 3.24
N ALA A 387 -25.05 12.12 3.89
CA ALA A 387 -24.66 12.67 5.18
C ALA A 387 -24.62 11.59 6.27
N ARG A 388 -25.62 10.70 6.27
CA ARG A 388 -25.69 9.60 7.23
C ARG A 388 -24.56 8.58 7.03
N LEU A 389 -24.18 8.33 5.77
CA LEU A 389 -23.06 7.45 5.44
C LEU A 389 -21.72 8.05 5.90
N ASP A 390 -21.50 9.34 5.73
CA ASP A 390 -20.31 10.01 6.26
C ASP A 390 -20.25 9.93 7.81
N ASN A 391 -21.40 10.03 8.49
CA ASN A 391 -21.40 9.96 9.96
C ASN A 391 -21.05 8.58 10.51
N VAL A 392 -21.48 7.49 9.85
CA VAL A 392 -21.24 6.14 10.36
C VAL A 392 -19.89 5.57 9.96
N LEU A 393 -19.23 6.11 8.92
CA LEU A 393 -17.92 5.65 8.48
C LEU A 393 -16.79 6.37 9.22
N LEU A 394 -15.68 5.67 9.40
CA LEU A 394 -14.44 6.25 9.89
C LEU A 394 -13.69 6.95 8.74
N HIS A 395 -13.01 8.07 9.03
CA HIS A 395 -12.44 8.97 8.02
C HIS A 395 -10.91 9.11 8.08
N GLU A 396 -10.25 8.23 8.78
CA GLU A 396 -8.79 8.22 8.79
C GLU A 396 -8.27 7.76 7.44
N SER A 397 -7.41 8.56 6.82
CA SER A 397 -6.73 8.17 5.58
C SER A 397 -5.69 7.08 5.86
N PRO A 398 -5.56 6.06 4.99
CA PRO A 398 -4.63 4.97 5.25
C PRO A 398 -3.17 5.44 5.10
N TYR A 399 -2.34 5.10 6.10
CA TYR A 399 -0.89 5.22 6.03
C TYR A 399 -0.32 4.00 5.31
N ILE A 400 0.28 4.20 4.15
CA ILE A 400 0.92 3.13 3.38
C ILE A 400 2.25 3.64 2.88
N SER A 401 3.36 3.18 3.46
CA SER A 401 4.72 3.56 3.07
C SER A 401 5.42 2.50 2.22
N ASP A 402 4.90 1.27 2.21
CA ASP A 402 5.53 0.15 1.55
C ASP A 402 5.47 0.24 0.03
N TYR A 403 6.58 -0.16 -0.60
CA TYR A 403 6.74 -0.39 -2.02
C TYR A 403 7.25 -1.82 -2.23
N ILE A 404 6.43 -2.67 -2.85
CA ILE A 404 6.69 -4.10 -3.05
C ILE A 404 6.65 -4.45 -4.54
#